data_c383eb368deadc712c1a8787e0fa4f14
#
_entry.id   c383eb368deadc712c1a8787e0fa4f14
#
_cell.length_a   1.000
_cell.length_b   1.000
_cell.length_c   1.000
_cell.angle_alpha   90.00
_cell.angle_beta   90.00
_cell.angle_gamma   90.00
#
_symmetry.space_group_name_H-M   'P 1'
#
loop_
_entity.id
_entity.type
_entity.pdbx_description
1 polymer ?
#
loop_
_entity_poly.entity_id
_entity_poly.type
_entity_poly.pdbx_seq_one_letter_code
_entity_poly.pdbx_strand_id
1 'polypeptide(L)'
;MDMEVSIRKFLQSAVYVTICGLTIFIAADKLGISSASIVAILGSVGLALSLSLQDMLANFAGGIVLLLIRPFKVGDYIICGGQEGTVRSIGLVYTTLTTLDNKQVVFPNGSLSNTNLVNVTAQEKRCLELKVGIGYGSDLRKAKEIMEKLYVNHPLILKDQPVTV
;
A
#
# COMPACT_ATOMS: atom_id res chain seq x y z
N MET A 1 -23.02 -14.14 -8.07
CA MET A 1 -23.14 -14.29 -6.60
C MET A 1 -23.24 -12.88 -6.07
N ASP A 2 -24.47 -12.50 -5.66
CA ASP A 2 -24.79 -11.11 -5.31
C ASP A 2 -24.11 -10.72 -4.01
N MET A 3 -22.91 -10.12 -4.12
CA MET A 3 -22.19 -9.55 -2.97
C MET A 3 -23.08 -8.57 -2.17
N GLU A 4 -23.97 -7.86 -2.86
CA GLU A 4 -24.92 -6.93 -2.22
C GLU A 4 -25.85 -7.62 -1.21
N VAL A 5 -26.34 -8.83 -1.51
CA VAL A 5 -27.24 -9.58 -0.61
C VAL A 5 -26.52 -10.03 0.67
N SER A 6 -25.28 -10.47 0.56
CA SER A 6 -24.47 -10.91 1.70
C SER A 6 -24.09 -9.74 2.62
N ILE A 7 -23.69 -8.62 2.04
CA ILE A 7 -23.36 -7.39 2.79
C ILE A 7 -24.61 -6.85 3.48
N ARG A 8 -25.73 -6.82 2.79
CA ARG A 8 -27.02 -6.36 3.36
C ARG A 8 -27.45 -7.21 4.56
N LYS A 9 -27.36 -8.55 4.43
CA LYS A 9 -27.69 -9.47 5.53
C LYS A 9 -26.74 -9.27 6.72
N PHE A 10 -25.46 -9.10 6.47
CA PHE A 10 -24.47 -8.84 7.52
C PHE A 10 -24.78 -7.54 8.26
N LEU A 11 -24.99 -6.44 7.55
CA LEU A 11 -25.34 -5.15 8.16
C LEU A 11 -26.65 -5.23 8.96
N GLN A 12 -27.65 -5.90 8.41
CA GLN A 12 -28.93 -6.11 9.10
C GLN A 12 -28.74 -6.87 10.41
N SER A 13 -27.93 -7.95 10.40
CA SER A 13 -27.62 -8.72 11.60
C SER A 13 -26.84 -7.90 12.62
N ALA A 14 -25.86 -7.12 12.19
CA ALA A 14 -25.06 -6.26 13.05
C ALA A 14 -25.94 -5.21 13.76
N VAL A 15 -26.82 -4.54 13.00
CA VAL A 15 -27.78 -3.57 13.57
C VAL A 15 -28.74 -4.25 14.55
N TYR A 16 -29.27 -5.42 14.18
CA TYR A 16 -30.17 -6.18 15.06
C TYR A 16 -29.51 -6.55 16.39
N VAL A 17 -28.27 -7.11 16.34
CA VAL A 17 -27.53 -7.46 17.56
C VAL A 17 -27.23 -6.24 18.43
N THR A 18 -26.89 -5.10 17.80
CA THR A 18 -26.67 -3.83 18.53
C THR A 18 -27.94 -3.36 19.25
N ILE A 19 -29.09 -3.36 18.56
CA ILE A 19 -30.37 -2.95 19.14
C ILE A 19 -30.75 -3.91 20.27
N CYS A 20 -30.64 -5.22 20.10
CA CYS A 20 -30.90 -6.19 21.15
C CYS A 20 -30.02 -5.98 22.38
N GLY A 21 -28.71 -5.73 22.17
CA GLY A 21 -27.77 -5.43 23.25
C GLY A 21 -28.17 -4.19 24.04
N LEU A 22 -28.51 -3.09 23.35
CA LEU A 22 -29.02 -1.87 24.01
C LEU A 22 -30.31 -2.09 24.76
N THR A 23 -31.24 -2.87 24.22
CA THR A 23 -32.52 -3.18 24.87
C THR A 23 -32.30 -3.98 26.16
N ILE A 24 -31.43 -5.00 26.12
CA ILE A 24 -31.06 -5.79 27.29
C ILE A 24 -30.39 -4.91 28.34
N PHE A 25 -29.50 -3.99 27.93
CA PHE A 25 -28.85 -3.03 28.82
C PHE A 25 -29.88 -2.17 29.58
N ILE A 26 -30.85 -1.57 28.86
CA ILE A 26 -31.91 -0.74 29.47
C ILE A 26 -32.80 -1.56 30.41
N ALA A 27 -33.14 -2.79 30.04
CA ALA A 27 -33.92 -3.68 30.86
C ALA A 27 -33.17 -4.05 32.16
N ALA A 28 -31.90 -4.37 32.09
CA ALA A 28 -31.08 -4.72 33.23
C ALA A 28 -30.92 -3.55 34.23
N ASP A 29 -30.78 -2.31 33.75
CA ASP A 29 -30.74 -1.11 34.58
C ASP A 29 -32.05 -0.93 35.36
N LYS A 30 -33.23 -1.19 34.73
CA LYS A 30 -34.53 -1.16 35.36
C LYS A 30 -34.77 -2.28 36.40
N LEU A 31 -34.05 -3.40 36.27
CA LEU A 31 -34.08 -4.52 37.23
C LEU A 31 -33.11 -4.31 38.40
N GLY A 32 -32.41 -3.16 38.47
CA GLY A 32 -31.55 -2.79 39.60
C GLY A 32 -30.14 -3.41 39.48
N ILE A 33 -29.76 -3.93 38.32
CA ILE A 33 -28.37 -4.34 38.05
C ILE A 33 -27.51 -3.08 37.92
N SER A 34 -26.37 -3.06 38.60
CA SER A 34 -25.49 -1.92 38.55
C SER A 34 -25.06 -1.59 37.11
N SER A 35 -25.42 -0.40 36.65
CA SER A 35 -25.01 0.12 35.34
C SER A 35 -23.48 0.17 35.17
N ALA A 36 -22.76 0.38 36.29
CA ALA A 36 -21.29 0.35 36.25
C ALA A 36 -20.74 -1.03 35.85
N SER A 37 -21.33 -2.13 36.34
CA SER A 37 -20.89 -3.48 35.94
C SER A 37 -21.16 -3.76 34.48
N ILE A 38 -22.29 -3.29 33.94
CA ILE A 38 -22.66 -3.49 32.55
C ILE A 38 -21.73 -2.67 31.63
N VAL A 39 -21.43 -1.41 31.99
CA VAL A 39 -20.49 -0.56 31.27
C VAL A 39 -19.09 -1.18 31.25
N ALA A 40 -18.63 -1.77 32.36
CA ALA A 40 -17.36 -2.46 32.43
C ALA A 40 -17.28 -3.67 31.46
N ILE A 41 -18.35 -4.47 31.40
CA ILE A 41 -18.45 -5.60 30.46
C ILE A 41 -18.47 -5.10 29.01
N LEU A 42 -19.31 -4.11 28.68
CA LEU A 42 -19.37 -3.55 27.33
C LEU A 42 -18.04 -2.89 26.93
N GLY A 43 -17.37 -2.22 27.87
CA GLY A 43 -16.05 -1.64 27.65
C GLY A 43 -15.00 -2.69 27.32
N SER A 44 -14.99 -3.81 28.04
CA SER A 44 -14.05 -4.91 27.76
C SER A 44 -14.33 -5.60 26.42
N VAL A 45 -15.60 -5.82 26.06
CA VAL A 45 -15.99 -6.34 24.75
C VAL A 45 -15.64 -5.34 23.64
N GLY A 46 -15.89 -4.05 23.84
CA GLY A 46 -15.54 -2.99 22.91
C GLY A 46 -14.03 -2.92 22.66
N LEU A 47 -13.22 -3.05 23.73
CA LEU A 47 -11.76 -3.11 23.59
C LEU A 47 -11.30 -4.32 22.79
N ALA A 48 -11.86 -5.50 23.08
CA ALA A 48 -11.53 -6.73 22.35
C ALA A 48 -11.87 -6.61 20.84
N LEU A 49 -13.03 -6.05 20.51
CA LEU A 49 -13.44 -5.79 19.12
C LEU A 49 -12.53 -4.76 18.46
N SER A 50 -12.18 -3.68 19.16
CA SER A 50 -11.26 -2.63 18.65
C SER A 50 -9.90 -3.21 18.29
N LEU A 51 -9.33 -4.04 19.16
CA LEU A 51 -8.05 -4.71 18.89
C LEU A 51 -8.17 -5.69 17.70
N SER A 52 -9.28 -6.38 17.56
CA SER A 52 -9.52 -7.30 16.44
C SER A 52 -9.67 -6.59 15.10
N LEU A 53 -10.15 -5.35 15.09
CA LEU A 53 -10.35 -4.54 13.87
C LEU A 53 -9.19 -3.56 13.59
N GLN A 54 -8.17 -3.52 14.45
CA GLN A 54 -7.09 -2.54 14.40
C GLN A 54 -6.40 -2.51 13.04
N ASP A 55 -6.03 -3.65 12.49
CA ASP A 55 -5.32 -3.74 11.21
C ASP A 55 -6.21 -3.29 10.04
N MET A 56 -7.50 -3.60 10.10
CA MET A 56 -8.45 -3.15 9.07
C MET A 56 -8.60 -1.62 9.07
N LEU A 57 -8.72 -1.03 10.26
CA LEU A 57 -8.77 0.43 10.42
C LEU A 57 -7.47 1.10 10.02
N ALA A 58 -6.32 0.52 10.34
CA ALA A 58 -5.01 1.02 9.92
C ALA A 58 -4.87 1.03 8.40
N ASN A 59 -5.32 -0.04 7.72
CA ASN A 59 -5.30 -0.11 6.26
C ASN A 59 -6.27 0.89 5.62
N PHE A 60 -7.43 1.08 6.19
CA PHE A 60 -8.40 2.09 5.73
C PHE A 60 -7.83 3.51 5.89
N ALA A 61 -7.26 3.84 7.05
CA ALA A 61 -6.60 5.12 7.30
C ALA A 61 -5.41 5.33 6.33
N GLY A 62 -4.59 4.29 6.12
CA GLY A 62 -3.51 4.30 5.14
C GLY A 62 -4.00 4.60 3.72
N GLY A 63 -5.13 4.01 3.32
CA GLY A 63 -5.75 4.30 2.03
C GLY A 63 -6.17 5.75 1.87
N ILE A 64 -6.78 6.34 2.89
CA ILE A 64 -7.13 7.77 2.90
C ILE A 64 -5.87 8.62 2.76
N VAL A 65 -4.81 8.32 3.52
CA VAL A 65 -3.52 9.04 3.45
C VAL A 65 -2.93 8.97 2.05
N LEU A 66 -2.89 7.78 1.44
CA LEU A 66 -2.36 7.60 0.07
C LEU A 66 -3.17 8.40 -0.97
N LEU A 67 -4.50 8.45 -0.84
CA LEU A 67 -5.36 9.18 -1.75
C LEU A 67 -5.26 10.71 -1.59
N LEU A 68 -4.98 11.20 -0.38
CA LEU A 68 -4.83 12.64 -0.08
C LEU A 68 -3.42 13.15 -0.42
N ILE A 69 -2.38 12.49 0.09
CA ILE A 69 -0.98 12.93 -0.05
C ILE A 69 -0.44 12.56 -1.43
N ARG A 70 -0.88 11.44 -2.01
CA ARG A 70 -0.51 10.94 -3.34
C ARG A 70 1.00 10.83 -3.54
N PRO A 71 1.73 10.08 -2.71
CA PRO A 71 3.16 9.86 -2.90
C PRO A 71 3.46 9.14 -4.22
N PHE A 72 2.47 8.45 -4.76
CA PHE A 72 2.44 7.84 -6.09
C PHE A 72 1.01 7.87 -6.67
N LYS A 73 0.89 7.66 -7.96
CA LYS A 73 -0.38 7.67 -8.71
C LYS A 73 -0.57 6.34 -9.43
N VAL A 74 -1.80 6.09 -9.88
CA VAL A 74 -2.08 4.98 -10.81
C VAL A 74 -1.27 5.20 -12.08
N GLY A 75 -0.54 4.18 -12.51
CA GLY A 75 0.41 4.22 -13.62
C GLY A 75 1.86 4.39 -13.21
N ASP A 76 2.16 4.81 -11.98
CA ASP A 76 3.54 4.91 -11.48
C ASP A 76 4.16 3.52 -11.25
N TYR A 77 5.46 3.41 -11.51
CA TYR A 77 6.24 2.22 -11.16
C TYR A 77 6.89 2.43 -9.78
N ILE A 78 6.54 1.57 -8.84
CA ILE A 78 7.01 1.67 -7.45
C ILE A 78 7.71 0.38 -7.00
N ILE A 79 8.65 0.54 -6.06
CA ILE A 79 9.35 -0.55 -5.39
C ILE A 79 9.06 -0.42 -3.89
N CYS A 80 8.52 -1.46 -3.28
CA CYS A 80 8.19 -1.50 -1.86
C CYS A 80 8.29 -2.92 -1.32
N GLY A 81 8.91 -3.11 -0.15
CA GLY A 81 8.98 -4.40 0.53
C GLY A 81 9.61 -5.53 -0.32
N GLY A 82 10.56 -5.22 -1.20
CA GLY A 82 11.18 -6.21 -2.10
C GLY A 82 10.32 -6.62 -3.29
N GLN A 83 9.15 -6.04 -3.46
CA GLN A 83 8.29 -6.20 -4.63
C GLN A 83 8.27 -4.92 -5.45
N GLU A 84 8.12 -5.06 -6.76
CA GLU A 84 8.08 -3.93 -7.66
C GLU A 84 7.00 -4.11 -8.73
N GLY A 85 6.47 -3.01 -9.24
CA GLY A 85 5.47 -3.05 -10.29
C GLY A 85 4.77 -1.72 -10.55
N THR A 86 3.96 -1.71 -11.59
CA THR A 86 3.13 -0.55 -11.94
C THR A 86 1.85 -0.54 -11.11
N VAL A 87 1.53 0.59 -10.52
CA VAL A 87 0.29 0.80 -9.74
C VAL A 87 -0.92 0.69 -10.68
N ARG A 88 -1.74 -0.33 -10.50
CA ARG A 88 -2.96 -0.56 -11.26
C ARG A 88 -4.17 0.15 -10.65
N SER A 89 -4.29 0.10 -9.32
CA SER A 89 -5.40 0.74 -8.62
C SER A 89 -5.03 0.99 -7.16
N ILE A 90 -5.59 2.07 -6.60
CA ILE A 90 -5.50 2.42 -5.19
C ILE A 90 -6.93 2.34 -4.64
N GLY A 91 -7.21 1.31 -3.84
CA GLY A 91 -8.48 1.14 -3.15
C GLY A 91 -8.45 1.72 -1.74
N LEU A 92 -9.54 1.58 -0.99
CA LEU A 92 -9.63 2.08 0.39
C LEU A 92 -8.76 1.29 1.37
N VAL A 93 -8.58 -0.02 1.14
CA VAL A 93 -7.86 -0.92 2.07
C VAL A 93 -6.59 -1.48 1.43
N TYR A 94 -6.62 -1.70 0.12
CA TYR A 94 -5.54 -2.33 -0.63
C TYR A 94 -5.17 -1.52 -1.87
N THR A 95 -3.89 -1.51 -2.19
CA THR A 95 -3.33 -1.04 -3.46
C THR A 95 -2.84 -2.24 -4.26
N THR A 96 -3.15 -2.24 -5.55
CA THR A 96 -2.81 -3.33 -6.47
C THR A 96 -1.74 -2.88 -7.45
N LEU A 97 -0.67 -3.67 -7.58
CA LEU A 97 0.39 -3.50 -8.57
C LEU A 97 0.35 -4.62 -9.61
N THR A 98 0.84 -4.32 -10.79
CA THR A 98 1.15 -5.33 -11.82
C THR A 98 2.66 -5.36 -12.03
N THR A 99 3.28 -6.51 -11.85
CA THR A 99 4.72 -6.73 -12.06
C THR A 99 5.06 -6.82 -13.54
N LEU A 100 6.35 -6.76 -13.89
CA LEU A 100 6.82 -6.89 -15.27
C LEU A 100 6.48 -8.24 -15.92
N ASP A 101 6.39 -9.30 -15.12
CA ASP A 101 5.96 -10.64 -15.55
C ASP A 101 4.44 -10.83 -15.48
N ASN A 102 3.69 -9.71 -15.42
CA ASN A 102 2.23 -9.65 -15.45
C ASN A 102 1.54 -10.35 -14.26
N LYS A 103 2.21 -10.45 -13.11
CA LYS A 103 1.59 -10.90 -11.87
C LYS A 103 0.93 -9.75 -11.14
N GLN A 104 -0.10 -10.06 -10.37
CA GLN A 104 -0.75 -9.08 -9.51
C GLN A 104 -0.19 -9.19 -8.09
N VAL A 105 0.31 -8.08 -7.55
CA VAL A 105 0.70 -7.94 -6.15
C VAL A 105 -0.29 -7.03 -5.46
N VAL A 106 -0.79 -7.44 -4.29
CA VAL A 106 -1.76 -6.68 -3.50
C VAL A 106 -1.10 -6.28 -2.19
N PHE A 107 -1.00 -4.98 -1.97
CA PHE A 107 -0.45 -4.42 -0.74
C PHE A 107 -1.54 -3.86 0.17
N PRO A 108 -1.52 -4.16 1.48
CA PRO A 108 -2.29 -3.44 2.46
C PRO A 108 -1.86 -1.96 2.50
N ASN A 109 -2.80 -1.03 2.45
CA ASN A 109 -2.48 0.40 2.39
C ASN A 109 -1.76 0.91 3.65
N GLY A 110 -2.06 0.34 4.82
CA GLY A 110 -1.35 0.66 6.06
C GLY A 110 0.14 0.37 5.96
N SER A 111 0.52 -0.74 5.32
CA SER A 111 1.93 -1.06 5.06
C SER A 111 2.57 -0.05 4.11
N LEU A 112 1.92 0.29 3.00
CA LEU A 112 2.45 1.24 2.02
C LEU A 112 2.61 2.65 2.59
N SER A 113 1.69 3.08 3.47
CA SER A 113 1.76 4.41 4.09
C SER A 113 2.85 4.53 5.17
N ASN A 114 3.27 3.40 5.76
CA ASN A 114 4.22 3.37 6.88
C ASN A 114 5.59 2.77 6.52
N THR A 115 5.82 2.40 5.27
CA THR A 115 7.08 1.80 4.81
C THR A 115 7.76 2.70 3.78
N ASN A 116 9.09 2.65 3.75
CA ASN A 116 9.85 3.32 2.69
C ASN A 116 9.49 2.70 1.34
N LEU A 117 9.10 3.53 0.41
CA LEU A 117 8.87 3.15 -0.96
C LEU A 117 9.69 4.01 -1.92
N VAL A 118 10.07 3.45 -3.05
CA VAL A 118 10.74 4.16 -4.14
C VAL A 118 9.75 4.31 -5.27
N ASN A 119 9.42 5.55 -5.63
CA ASN A 119 8.65 5.83 -6.85
C ASN A 119 9.64 6.12 -7.98
N VAL A 120 9.77 5.16 -8.88
CA VAL A 120 10.76 5.19 -9.97
C VAL A 120 10.37 6.17 -11.07
N THR A 121 9.09 6.43 -11.23
CA THR A 121 8.52 7.27 -12.32
C THR A 121 8.09 8.66 -11.87
N ALA A 122 8.22 8.98 -10.58
CA ALA A 122 7.82 10.29 -10.04
C ALA A 122 8.63 11.46 -10.63
N GLN A 123 9.90 11.21 -10.99
CA GLN A 123 10.79 12.21 -11.55
C GLN A 123 10.94 12.00 -13.07
N GLU A 124 10.98 13.10 -13.82
CA GLU A 124 11.16 13.06 -15.28
C GLU A 124 12.52 12.54 -15.71
N LYS A 125 13.53 12.69 -14.85
CA LYS A 125 14.92 12.32 -15.12
C LYS A 125 15.40 11.36 -14.03
N ARG A 126 16.16 10.36 -14.41
CA ARG A 126 16.82 9.45 -13.47
C ARG A 126 18.22 9.09 -13.95
N CYS A 127 19.11 8.77 -13.03
CA CYS A 127 20.40 8.17 -13.34
C CYS A 127 20.21 6.70 -13.70
N LEU A 128 20.75 6.29 -14.83
CA LEU A 128 20.82 4.88 -15.24
C LEU A 128 22.24 4.38 -14.98
N GLU A 129 22.39 3.42 -14.10
CA GLU A 129 23.64 2.76 -13.78
C GLU A 129 23.68 1.40 -14.51
N LEU A 130 24.61 1.26 -15.46
CA LEU A 130 24.78 0.04 -16.24
C LEU A 130 26.12 -0.61 -15.89
N LYS A 131 26.09 -1.89 -15.58
CA LYS A 131 27.30 -2.71 -15.39
C LYS A 131 27.57 -3.53 -16.65
N VAL A 132 28.68 -3.26 -17.31
CA VAL A 132 29.10 -3.98 -18.51
C VAL A 132 30.26 -4.89 -18.15
N GLY A 133 30.10 -6.20 -18.31
CA GLY A 133 31.16 -7.18 -18.13
C GLY A 133 32.09 -7.19 -19.37
N ILE A 134 33.37 -7.15 -19.14
CA ILE A 134 34.38 -7.33 -20.20
C ILE A 134 35.25 -8.56 -19.91
N GLY A 135 35.77 -9.19 -20.97
CA GLY A 135 36.69 -10.34 -20.83
C GLY A 135 38.03 -9.94 -20.21
N TYR A 136 38.66 -10.82 -19.45
CA TYR A 136 39.95 -10.58 -18.80
C TYR A 136 41.10 -10.20 -19.76
N GLY A 137 41.02 -10.59 -21.03
CA GLY A 137 42.01 -10.22 -22.08
C GLY A 137 41.65 -8.97 -22.87
N SER A 138 40.57 -8.26 -22.51
CA SER A 138 40.12 -7.08 -23.25
C SER A 138 40.86 -5.82 -22.79
N ASP A 139 41.08 -4.90 -23.73
CA ASP A 139 41.66 -3.58 -23.44
C ASP A 139 40.61 -2.69 -22.76
N LEU A 140 40.80 -2.44 -21.47
CA LEU A 140 39.92 -1.61 -20.64
C LEU A 140 39.77 -0.18 -21.17
N ARG A 141 40.90 0.42 -21.70
CA ARG A 141 40.88 1.79 -22.24
C ARG A 141 39.98 1.86 -23.47
N LYS A 142 40.14 0.90 -24.37
CA LYS A 142 39.34 0.80 -25.59
C LYS A 142 37.85 0.57 -25.28
N ALA A 143 37.55 -0.28 -24.29
CA ALA A 143 36.20 -0.51 -23.84
C ALA A 143 35.55 0.78 -23.31
N LYS A 144 36.30 1.54 -22.48
CA LYS A 144 35.86 2.83 -21.94
C LYS A 144 35.57 3.85 -23.04
N GLU A 145 36.50 4.03 -24.00
CA GLU A 145 36.29 4.92 -25.14
C GLU A 145 35.05 4.57 -25.97
N ILE A 146 34.79 3.28 -26.18
CA ILE A 146 33.62 2.82 -26.92
C ILE A 146 32.36 3.19 -26.16
N MET A 147 32.31 2.94 -24.84
CA MET A 147 31.16 3.28 -24.00
C MET A 147 30.93 4.80 -23.98
N GLU A 148 31.96 5.61 -23.82
CA GLU A 148 31.85 7.07 -23.87
C GLU A 148 31.31 7.56 -25.21
N LYS A 149 31.76 7.03 -26.34
CA LYS A 149 31.23 7.36 -27.67
C LYS A 149 29.75 6.96 -27.83
N LEU A 150 29.35 5.82 -27.30
CA LEU A 150 27.97 5.38 -27.34
C LEU A 150 27.05 6.31 -26.52
N TYR A 151 27.49 6.71 -25.32
CA TYR A 151 26.70 7.61 -24.47
C TYR A 151 26.53 9.00 -25.09
N VAL A 152 27.59 9.60 -25.60
CA VAL A 152 27.58 10.93 -26.21
C VAL A 152 26.64 10.99 -27.41
N ASN A 153 26.56 9.91 -28.19
CA ASN A 153 25.74 9.84 -29.40
C ASN A 153 24.32 9.36 -29.18
N HIS A 154 23.96 8.88 -27.97
CA HIS A 154 22.62 8.32 -27.72
C HIS A 154 21.57 9.43 -27.56
N PRO A 155 20.46 9.41 -28.31
CA PRO A 155 19.48 10.49 -28.32
C PRO A 155 18.70 10.68 -27.01
N LEU A 156 18.58 9.63 -26.18
CA LEU A 156 17.85 9.65 -24.91
C LEU A 156 18.70 10.07 -23.72
N ILE A 157 20.02 10.22 -23.90
CA ILE A 157 20.92 10.63 -22.82
C ILE A 157 21.00 12.15 -22.80
N LEU A 158 20.79 12.72 -21.61
CA LEU A 158 20.87 14.17 -21.39
C LEU A 158 22.32 14.61 -21.46
N LYS A 159 22.59 15.58 -22.34
CA LYS A 159 23.97 16.09 -22.60
C LYS A 159 24.41 17.14 -21.58
N ASP A 160 23.48 17.65 -20.78
CA ASP A 160 23.67 18.64 -19.72
C ASP A 160 24.11 18.02 -18.39
N GLN A 161 24.13 16.69 -18.31
CA GLN A 161 24.51 15.96 -17.10
C GLN A 161 25.83 15.19 -17.30
N PRO A 162 26.68 15.10 -16.26
CA PRO A 162 27.95 14.37 -16.36
C PRO A 162 27.68 12.87 -16.56
N VAL A 163 28.35 12.28 -17.55
CA VAL A 163 28.41 10.84 -17.77
C VAL A 163 29.74 10.33 -17.21
N THR A 164 29.68 9.35 -16.31
CA THR A 164 30.85 8.72 -15.73
C THR A 164 30.96 7.29 -16.27
N VAL A 165 32.14 6.94 -16.79
CA VAL A 165 32.47 5.59 -17.30
C VAL A 165 33.68 5.03 -16.57
#